data_183f88af36ac34ea1f3b78e88f32bfb9
#
_entry.id   183f88af36ac34ea1f3b78e88f32bfb9
#
_cell.length_a   1.000
_cell.length_b   1.000
_cell.length_c   1.000
_cell.angle_alpha   90.00
_cell.angle_beta   90.00
_cell.angle_gamma   90.00
#
_symmetry.space_group_name_H-M   'P 1'
#
loop_
_entity.id
_entity.type
_entity.pdbx_description
1 polymer ?
#
loop_
_entity_poly.entity_id
_entity_poly.type
_entity_poly.pdbx_seq_one_letter_code
_entity_poly.pdbx_strand_id
1 'polypeptide(L)'
;MQTEFSLEAAIEGLNKAIQADPKNAEIHCKLAIALAEQGNSSAAIESYQAAINIEPRHIPALNNLGSIYRSLGRTEEALSVFAQVIKFEQNDVSAYVNLGSLFKEKGDISASEMHYRKALSLTPADYDANFNLANALRYEGDLNIAIECYERAIRVEANFPVAHYYLANALKDAGRMLPAIESYSEVISLVGDPSFLASSAMQMYRMSVAHKAECLYALDETVDLRQFIQKVTESDQSNIRLASLTAFIAHQYQEADMYPFCRDPLNWIKIFDIKPHFENFEESRVGLISYLNEIPQIWEPSNATTKKGYQTEDQLFNLQNSMLKKLEEVIKLKIDEYYTEFSSRSSVFTSRWPKQGKMKSWYVRLVQGGHQDAHMHHLGWLSGVVYLKTIKYPSNREGSIEFGLHGYDYKIINDQIPNKIHQPSDGDLVLFPSSLFHKTIPIQQNIDRGVIAFDLMPDP
;
A
#
# COMPACT_ATOMS: atom_id res chain seq x y z
N MET A 1 4.60 24.16 -18.82
CA MET A 1 4.56 25.38 -19.68
C MET A 1 4.98 25.14 -21.12
N GLN A 2 6.20 24.76 -21.49
CA GLN A 2 6.57 24.54 -22.91
C GLN A 2 5.84 23.36 -23.56
N THR A 3 5.57 22.29 -22.84
CA THR A 3 4.82 21.11 -23.31
C THR A 3 3.31 21.37 -23.45
N GLU A 4 2.71 22.15 -22.57
CA GLU A 4 1.27 22.52 -22.62
C GLU A 4 0.96 23.41 -23.82
N PHE A 5 1.80 24.43 -24.10
CA PHE A 5 1.67 25.27 -25.30
C PHE A 5 1.77 24.48 -26.61
N SER A 6 2.59 23.42 -26.63
CA SER A 6 2.72 22.52 -27.78
C SER A 6 1.47 21.67 -27.99
N LEU A 7 0.82 21.23 -26.91
CA LEU A 7 -0.35 20.34 -26.94
C LEU A 7 -1.62 21.10 -27.37
N GLU A 8 -1.83 22.31 -26.86
CA GLU A 8 -2.95 23.18 -27.28
C GLU A 8 -2.86 23.54 -28.78
N ALA A 9 -1.65 23.88 -29.26
CA ALA A 9 -1.44 24.15 -30.69
C ALA A 9 -1.69 22.91 -31.56
N ALA A 10 -1.32 21.71 -31.08
CA ALA A 10 -1.61 20.46 -31.77
C ALA A 10 -3.12 20.20 -31.85
N ILE A 11 -3.85 20.38 -30.75
CA ILE A 11 -5.33 20.23 -30.71
C ILE A 11 -6.01 21.22 -31.67
N GLU A 12 -5.56 22.51 -31.68
CA GLU A 12 -6.10 23.50 -32.62
C GLU A 12 -5.84 23.12 -34.08
N GLY A 13 -4.62 22.65 -34.40
CA GLY A 13 -4.25 22.18 -35.73
C GLY A 13 -5.11 20.98 -36.19
N LEU A 14 -5.33 20.01 -35.29
CA LEU A 14 -6.17 18.84 -35.56
C LEU A 14 -7.65 19.21 -35.76
N ASN A 15 -8.18 20.17 -34.98
CA ASN A 15 -9.52 20.70 -35.18
C ASN A 15 -9.69 21.38 -36.56
N LYS A 16 -8.69 22.15 -37.03
CA LYS A 16 -8.68 22.72 -38.40
C LYS A 16 -8.62 21.63 -39.46
N ALA A 17 -7.84 20.58 -39.23
CA ALA A 17 -7.76 19.44 -40.16
C ALA A 17 -9.10 18.68 -40.25
N ILE A 18 -9.81 18.50 -39.13
CA ILE A 18 -11.15 17.90 -39.11
C ILE A 18 -12.17 18.78 -39.90
N GLN A 19 -12.07 20.10 -39.80
CA GLN A 19 -12.92 21.00 -40.59
C GLN A 19 -12.68 20.84 -42.10
N ALA A 20 -11.43 20.57 -42.50
CA ALA A 20 -11.06 20.34 -43.91
C ALA A 20 -11.44 18.93 -44.39
N ASP A 21 -11.34 17.92 -43.56
CA ASP A 21 -11.67 16.51 -43.84
C ASP A 21 -12.39 15.85 -42.66
N PRO A 22 -13.71 16.09 -42.52
CA PRO A 22 -14.49 15.60 -41.37
C PRO A 22 -14.67 14.07 -41.34
N LYS A 23 -14.39 13.36 -42.45
CA LYS A 23 -14.54 11.91 -42.55
C LYS A 23 -13.24 11.15 -42.43
N ASN A 24 -12.21 11.75 -41.91
CA ASN A 24 -10.90 11.13 -41.72
C ASN A 24 -10.80 10.56 -40.29
N ALA A 25 -10.97 9.26 -40.15
CA ALA A 25 -10.92 8.57 -38.85
C ALA A 25 -9.58 8.76 -38.13
N GLU A 26 -8.47 8.78 -38.89
CA GLU A 26 -7.12 8.95 -38.33
C GLU A 26 -6.94 10.32 -37.66
N ILE A 27 -7.51 11.41 -38.23
CA ILE A 27 -7.42 12.75 -37.63
C ILE A 27 -8.22 12.80 -36.32
N HIS A 28 -9.43 12.22 -36.29
CA HIS A 28 -10.22 12.11 -35.07
C HIS A 28 -9.50 11.28 -34.00
N CYS A 29 -8.83 10.18 -34.39
CA CYS A 29 -8.03 9.38 -33.44
C CYS A 29 -6.86 10.18 -32.87
N LYS A 30 -6.11 10.94 -33.69
CA LYS A 30 -5.02 11.81 -33.22
C LYS A 30 -5.50 12.93 -32.30
N LEU A 31 -6.67 13.53 -32.61
CA LEU A 31 -7.28 14.51 -31.72
C LEU A 31 -7.62 13.88 -30.35
N ALA A 32 -8.19 12.68 -30.37
CA ALA A 32 -8.52 11.97 -29.15
C ALA A 32 -7.29 11.67 -28.28
N ILE A 33 -6.17 11.27 -28.89
CA ILE A 33 -4.89 11.06 -28.18
C ILE A 33 -4.45 12.37 -27.51
N ALA A 34 -4.41 13.48 -28.26
CA ALA A 34 -3.99 14.77 -27.72
C ALA A 34 -4.90 15.27 -26.57
N LEU A 35 -6.21 15.05 -26.68
CA LEU A 35 -7.19 15.38 -25.63
C LEU A 35 -7.01 14.49 -24.38
N ALA A 36 -6.69 13.22 -24.57
CA ALA A 36 -6.38 12.31 -23.46
C ALA A 36 -5.11 12.73 -22.74
N GLU A 37 -4.06 13.11 -23.45
CA GLU A 37 -2.81 13.66 -22.88
C GLU A 37 -3.04 14.98 -22.12
N GLN A 38 -4.01 15.79 -22.55
CA GLN A 38 -4.46 16.99 -21.85
C GLN A 38 -5.26 16.68 -20.57
N GLY A 39 -5.65 15.42 -20.35
CA GLY A 39 -6.52 15.00 -19.24
C GLY A 39 -8.02 15.16 -19.51
N ASN A 40 -8.40 15.57 -20.73
CA ASN A 40 -9.80 15.73 -21.10
C ASN A 40 -10.40 14.41 -21.64
N SER A 41 -10.61 13.46 -20.72
CA SER A 41 -11.10 12.12 -21.06
C SER A 41 -12.46 12.13 -21.76
N SER A 42 -13.36 13.07 -21.44
CA SER A 42 -14.69 13.14 -22.06
C SER A 42 -14.59 13.50 -23.54
N ALA A 43 -13.86 14.54 -23.89
CA ALA A 43 -13.67 14.94 -25.28
C ALA A 43 -12.84 13.91 -26.07
N ALA A 44 -11.90 13.23 -25.43
CA ALA A 44 -11.15 12.14 -26.02
C ALA A 44 -12.07 10.96 -26.41
N ILE A 45 -12.99 10.56 -25.52
CA ILE A 45 -13.99 9.51 -25.80
C ILE A 45 -14.85 9.87 -27.02
N GLU A 46 -15.36 11.11 -27.06
CA GLU A 46 -16.19 11.57 -28.21
C GLU A 46 -15.41 11.51 -29.53
N SER A 47 -14.14 11.93 -29.49
CA SER A 47 -13.28 11.91 -30.68
C SER A 47 -12.93 10.49 -31.14
N TYR A 48 -12.64 9.54 -30.20
CA TYR A 48 -12.46 8.13 -30.56
C TYR A 48 -13.75 7.51 -31.12
N GLN A 49 -14.91 7.82 -30.53
CA GLN A 49 -16.20 7.35 -31.05
C GLN A 49 -16.46 7.88 -32.45
N ALA A 50 -16.09 9.15 -32.73
CA ALA A 50 -16.20 9.71 -34.09
C ALA A 50 -15.29 8.94 -35.08
N ALA A 51 -14.05 8.64 -34.69
CA ALA A 51 -13.15 7.83 -35.52
C ALA A 51 -13.73 6.44 -35.80
N ILE A 52 -14.28 5.76 -34.79
CA ILE A 52 -14.87 4.42 -34.92
C ILE A 52 -16.19 4.46 -35.75
N ASN A 53 -16.97 5.52 -35.62
CA ASN A 53 -18.17 5.68 -36.45
C ASN A 53 -17.83 5.86 -37.93
N ILE A 54 -16.71 6.51 -38.25
CA ILE A 54 -16.23 6.67 -39.63
C ILE A 54 -15.60 5.35 -40.13
N GLU A 55 -14.77 4.73 -39.34
CA GLU A 55 -14.08 3.48 -39.62
C GLU A 55 -14.23 2.48 -38.46
N PRO A 56 -15.26 1.58 -38.52
CA PRO A 56 -15.54 0.64 -37.41
C PRO A 56 -14.39 -0.33 -37.06
N ARG A 57 -13.42 -0.49 -37.96
CA ARG A 57 -12.22 -1.34 -37.76
C ARG A 57 -10.98 -0.52 -37.47
N HIS A 58 -11.10 0.69 -36.98
CA HIS A 58 -9.96 1.52 -36.59
C HIS A 58 -9.37 1.01 -35.27
N ILE A 59 -8.53 -0.04 -35.35
CA ILE A 59 -7.98 -0.75 -34.16
C ILE A 59 -7.30 0.18 -33.17
N PRO A 60 -6.45 1.15 -33.58
CA PRO A 60 -5.85 2.09 -32.63
C PRO A 60 -6.88 2.90 -31.81
N ALA A 61 -7.96 3.36 -32.47
CA ALA A 61 -9.01 4.10 -31.77
C ALA A 61 -9.78 3.21 -30.78
N LEU A 62 -10.07 1.96 -31.14
CA LEU A 62 -10.71 0.99 -30.25
C LEU A 62 -9.81 0.69 -29.04
N ASN A 63 -8.54 0.35 -29.24
CA ASN A 63 -7.62 0.05 -28.15
C ASN A 63 -7.48 1.22 -27.17
N ASN A 64 -7.31 2.45 -27.69
CA ASN A 64 -7.19 3.64 -26.85
C ASN A 64 -8.50 3.97 -26.12
N LEU A 65 -9.66 3.82 -26.78
CA LEU A 65 -10.97 4.00 -26.15
C LEU A 65 -11.18 3.00 -25.00
N GLY A 66 -10.84 1.73 -25.22
CA GLY A 66 -10.89 0.69 -24.19
C GLY A 66 -10.00 1.04 -22.98
N SER A 67 -8.79 1.55 -23.24
CA SER A 67 -7.86 1.97 -22.21
C SER A 67 -8.37 3.17 -21.38
N ILE A 68 -9.03 4.15 -22.04
CA ILE A 68 -9.68 5.28 -21.33
C ILE A 68 -10.84 4.77 -20.48
N TYR A 69 -11.72 3.92 -21.01
CA TYR A 69 -12.81 3.35 -20.22
C TYR A 69 -12.29 2.61 -18.99
N ARG A 70 -11.22 1.83 -19.13
CA ARG A 70 -10.59 1.15 -18.01
C ARG A 70 -10.06 2.15 -16.96
N SER A 71 -9.37 3.21 -17.37
CA SER A 71 -8.83 4.22 -16.44
C SER A 71 -9.91 5.00 -15.68
N LEU A 72 -11.12 5.09 -16.26
CA LEU A 72 -12.31 5.69 -15.65
C LEU A 72 -13.14 4.70 -14.81
N GLY A 73 -12.72 3.44 -14.66
CA GLY A 73 -13.45 2.40 -13.96
C GLY A 73 -14.70 1.91 -14.70
N ARG A 74 -14.85 2.28 -16.00
CA ARG A 74 -15.97 1.88 -16.87
C ARG A 74 -15.72 0.49 -17.46
N THR A 75 -15.65 -0.51 -16.58
CA THR A 75 -15.14 -1.86 -16.87
C THR A 75 -15.92 -2.59 -17.95
N GLU A 76 -17.26 -2.54 -17.95
CA GLU A 76 -18.08 -3.26 -18.93
C GLU A 76 -17.92 -2.68 -20.34
N GLU A 77 -17.77 -1.37 -20.45
CA GLU A 77 -17.54 -0.70 -21.74
C GLU A 77 -16.15 -1.02 -22.26
N ALA A 78 -15.13 -1.02 -21.39
CA ALA A 78 -13.78 -1.44 -21.76
C ALA A 78 -13.75 -2.89 -22.27
N LEU A 79 -14.41 -3.83 -21.57
CA LEU A 79 -14.55 -5.23 -22.00
C LEU A 79 -15.20 -5.34 -23.37
N SER A 80 -16.29 -4.60 -23.61
CA SER A 80 -17.00 -4.59 -24.90
C SER A 80 -16.10 -4.12 -26.04
N VAL A 81 -15.32 -3.05 -25.82
CA VAL A 81 -14.44 -2.48 -26.86
C VAL A 81 -13.28 -3.42 -27.18
N PHE A 82 -12.59 -3.98 -26.16
CA PHE A 82 -11.51 -4.94 -26.42
C PHE A 82 -12.00 -6.24 -27.05
N ALA A 83 -13.22 -6.70 -26.72
CA ALA A 83 -13.84 -7.83 -27.42
C ALA A 83 -14.11 -7.52 -28.90
N GLN A 84 -14.44 -6.26 -29.24
CA GLN A 84 -14.56 -5.84 -30.67
C GLN A 84 -13.18 -5.85 -31.35
N VAL A 85 -12.12 -5.41 -30.69
CA VAL A 85 -10.76 -5.49 -31.24
C VAL A 85 -10.44 -6.93 -31.62
N ILE A 86 -10.61 -7.90 -30.70
CA ILE A 86 -10.33 -9.32 -30.97
C ILE A 86 -11.19 -9.88 -32.09
N LYS A 87 -12.46 -9.43 -32.19
CA LYS A 87 -13.35 -9.85 -33.31
C LYS A 87 -12.82 -9.38 -34.66
N PHE A 88 -12.19 -8.21 -34.75
CA PHE A 88 -11.62 -7.66 -35.97
C PHE A 88 -10.19 -8.13 -36.22
N GLU A 89 -9.41 -8.25 -35.17
CA GLU A 89 -8.00 -8.64 -35.21
C GLU A 89 -7.69 -9.69 -34.10
N GLN A 90 -7.83 -10.95 -34.48
CA GLN A 90 -7.73 -12.09 -33.54
C GLN A 90 -6.32 -12.27 -32.92
N ASN A 91 -5.33 -11.57 -33.46
CA ASN A 91 -3.95 -11.65 -33.01
C ASN A 91 -3.46 -10.35 -32.33
N ASP A 92 -4.38 -9.46 -31.92
CA ASP A 92 -4.02 -8.25 -31.18
C ASP A 92 -3.62 -8.61 -29.74
N VAL A 93 -2.31 -8.62 -29.48
CA VAL A 93 -1.71 -8.95 -28.17
C VAL A 93 -2.17 -7.96 -27.11
N SER A 94 -2.20 -6.66 -27.44
CA SER A 94 -2.57 -5.61 -26.49
C SER A 94 -4.01 -5.76 -26.00
N ALA A 95 -4.95 -6.14 -26.88
CA ALA A 95 -6.32 -6.39 -26.48
C ALA A 95 -6.44 -7.58 -25.52
N TYR A 96 -5.69 -8.66 -25.73
CA TYR A 96 -5.65 -9.77 -24.78
C TYR A 96 -5.04 -9.37 -23.43
N VAL A 97 -3.96 -8.61 -23.42
CA VAL A 97 -3.34 -8.10 -22.17
C VAL A 97 -4.32 -7.22 -21.41
N ASN A 98 -5.01 -6.32 -22.09
CA ASN A 98 -6.02 -5.44 -21.48
C ASN A 98 -7.23 -6.20 -20.94
N LEU A 99 -7.74 -7.20 -21.66
CA LEU A 99 -8.81 -8.08 -21.18
C LEU A 99 -8.36 -8.85 -19.92
N GLY A 100 -7.17 -9.42 -19.94
CA GLY A 100 -6.59 -10.08 -18.77
C GLY A 100 -6.56 -9.16 -17.56
N SER A 101 -6.15 -7.91 -17.76
CA SER A 101 -6.10 -6.90 -16.68
C SER A 101 -7.49 -6.55 -16.14
N LEU A 102 -8.47 -6.38 -17.01
CA LEU A 102 -9.87 -6.10 -16.62
C LEU A 102 -10.50 -7.26 -15.84
N PHE A 103 -10.27 -8.52 -16.26
CA PHE A 103 -10.75 -9.69 -15.53
C PHE A 103 -10.09 -9.81 -14.15
N LYS A 104 -8.79 -9.49 -14.03
CA LYS A 104 -8.10 -9.41 -12.75
C LYS A 104 -8.73 -8.35 -11.82
N GLU A 105 -9.02 -7.17 -12.35
CA GLU A 105 -9.69 -6.08 -11.61
C GLU A 105 -11.10 -6.48 -11.13
N LYS A 106 -11.80 -7.34 -11.88
CA LYS A 106 -13.09 -7.95 -11.49
C LYS A 106 -12.95 -9.10 -10.50
N GLY A 107 -11.73 -9.55 -10.18
CA GLY A 107 -11.48 -10.71 -9.34
C GLY A 107 -11.59 -12.06 -10.06
N ASP A 108 -11.81 -12.09 -11.36
CA ASP A 108 -11.82 -13.32 -12.16
C ASP A 108 -10.40 -13.66 -12.63
N ILE A 109 -9.64 -14.28 -11.73
CA ILE A 109 -8.22 -14.58 -11.97
C ILE A 109 -8.08 -15.65 -13.07
N SER A 110 -9.00 -16.63 -13.15
CA SER A 110 -8.95 -17.67 -14.18
C SER A 110 -9.13 -17.11 -15.60
N ALA A 111 -10.10 -16.20 -15.78
CA ALA A 111 -10.27 -15.53 -17.07
C ALA A 111 -9.08 -14.62 -17.39
N SER A 112 -8.53 -13.92 -16.39
CA SER A 112 -7.33 -13.11 -16.54
C SER A 112 -6.14 -13.94 -17.05
N GLU A 113 -5.86 -15.07 -16.41
CA GLU A 113 -4.79 -16.00 -16.79
C GLU A 113 -4.98 -16.49 -18.24
N MET A 114 -6.19 -16.91 -18.60
CA MET A 114 -6.50 -17.36 -19.96
C MET A 114 -6.13 -16.31 -21.02
N HIS A 115 -6.46 -15.06 -20.77
CA HIS A 115 -6.18 -13.97 -21.71
C HIS A 115 -4.68 -13.67 -21.80
N TYR A 116 -3.95 -13.62 -20.68
CA TYR A 116 -2.50 -13.42 -20.69
C TYR A 116 -1.76 -14.60 -21.38
N ARG A 117 -2.17 -15.85 -21.13
CA ARG A 117 -1.63 -17.02 -21.85
C ARG A 117 -1.90 -16.95 -23.35
N LYS A 118 -3.07 -16.43 -23.75
CA LYS A 118 -3.35 -16.21 -25.17
C LYS A 118 -2.44 -15.14 -25.77
N ALA A 119 -2.21 -14.01 -25.09
CA ALA A 119 -1.23 -13.00 -25.50
C ALA A 119 0.16 -13.60 -25.68
N LEU A 120 0.62 -14.39 -24.72
CA LEU A 120 1.94 -15.05 -24.77
C LEU A 120 2.05 -16.16 -25.82
N SER A 121 0.94 -16.78 -26.22
CA SER A 121 0.93 -17.72 -27.35
C SER A 121 1.17 -17.01 -28.68
N LEU A 122 0.87 -15.73 -28.78
CA LEU A 122 1.10 -14.88 -29.95
C LEU A 122 2.48 -14.22 -29.90
N THR A 123 2.85 -13.68 -28.73
CA THR A 123 4.13 -13.01 -28.49
C THR A 123 4.73 -13.50 -27.18
N PRO A 124 5.55 -14.56 -27.19
CA PRO A 124 6.12 -15.14 -25.96
C PRO A 124 7.01 -14.18 -25.15
N ALA A 125 7.58 -13.17 -25.81
CA ALA A 125 8.45 -12.17 -25.23
C ALA A 125 7.70 -10.82 -24.96
N ASP A 126 6.38 -10.86 -24.79
CA ASP A 126 5.64 -9.67 -24.37
C ASP A 126 5.87 -9.42 -22.88
N TYR A 127 6.38 -8.21 -22.54
CA TYR A 127 6.69 -7.83 -21.16
C TYR A 127 5.44 -7.80 -20.30
N ASP A 128 4.42 -7.06 -20.75
CA ASP A 128 3.20 -6.83 -19.95
C ASP A 128 2.43 -8.12 -19.70
N ALA A 129 2.32 -8.98 -20.71
CA ALA A 129 1.67 -10.27 -20.57
C ALA A 129 2.41 -11.20 -19.57
N ASN A 130 3.75 -11.28 -19.64
CA ASN A 130 4.55 -12.08 -18.70
C ASN A 130 4.45 -11.51 -17.28
N PHE A 131 4.61 -10.19 -17.11
CA PHE A 131 4.56 -9.53 -15.80
C PHE A 131 3.18 -9.64 -15.15
N ASN A 132 2.11 -9.40 -15.90
CA ASN A 132 0.76 -9.48 -15.37
C ASN A 132 0.29 -10.90 -15.10
N LEU A 133 0.69 -11.88 -15.94
CA LEU A 133 0.46 -13.31 -15.68
C LEU A 133 1.17 -13.74 -14.38
N ALA A 134 2.40 -13.32 -14.19
CA ALA A 134 3.15 -13.60 -12.96
C ALA A 134 2.45 -13.06 -11.72
N ASN A 135 1.91 -11.82 -11.78
CA ASN A 135 1.13 -11.26 -10.68
C ASN A 135 -0.13 -12.07 -10.38
N ALA A 136 -0.85 -12.54 -11.40
CA ALA A 136 -2.05 -13.37 -11.23
C ALA A 136 -1.71 -14.72 -10.58
N LEU A 137 -0.70 -15.43 -11.09
CA LEU A 137 -0.24 -16.72 -10.57
C LEU A 137 0.30 -16.62 -9.13
N ARG A 138 1.01 -15.53 -8.81
CA ARG A 138 1.49 -15.30 -7.44
C ARG A 138 0.31 -15.13 -6.47
N TYR A 139 -0.75 -14.45 -6.87
CA TYR A 139 -1.97 -14.31 -6.07
C TYR A 139 -2.64 -15.67 -5.78
N GLU A 140 -2.62 -16.60 -6.74
CA GLU A 140 -3.14 -17.97 -6.58
C GLU A 140 -2.19 -18.90 -5.82
N GLY A 141 -0.95 -18.49 -5.60
CA GLY A 141 0.07 -19.28 -4.91
C GLY A 141 0.96 -20.12 -5.84
N ASP A 142 0.79 -20.01 -7.15
CA ASP A 142 1.60 -20.72 -8.15
C ASP A 142 2.97 -20.06 -8.34
N LEU A 143 3.74 -20.00 -7.25
CA LEU A 143 4.97 -19.22 -7.14
C LEU A 143 6.03 -19.60 -8.17
N ASN A 144 6.19 -20.90 -8.49
CA ASN A 144 7.24 -21.34 -9.44
C ASN A 144 6.98 -20.81 -10.85
N ILE A 145 5.73 -20.89 -11.33
CA ILE A 145 5.37 -20.41 -12.67
C ILE A 145 5.42 -18.87 -12.69
N ALA A 146 4.99 -18.23 -11.59
CA ALA A 146 5.10 -16.79 -11.45
C ALA A 146 6.55 -16.29 -11.58
N ILE A 147 7.50 -16.96 -10.89
CA ILE A 147 8.93 -16.66 -10.95
C ILE A 147 9.43 -16.75 -12.40
N GLU A 148 9.12 -17.85 -13.12
CA GLU A 148 9.51 -18.00 -14.53
C GLU A 148 8.94 -16.87 -15.41
N CYS A 149 7.71 -16.44 -15.16
CA CYS A 149 7.09 -15.36 -15.90
C CYS A 149 7.76 -14.01 -15.61
N TYR A 150 8.07 -13.69 -14.34
CA TYR A 150 8.85 -12.49 -14.00
C TYR A 150 10.24 -12.51 -14.64
N GLU A 151 10.93 -13.64 -14.62
CA GLU A 151 12.24 -13.81 -15.27
C GLU A 151 12.16 -13.59 -16.79
N ARG A 152 11.06 -14.03 -17.44
CA ARG A 152 10.83 -13.73 -18.87
C ARG A 152 10.59 -12.25 -19.12
N ALA A 153 9.80 -11.59 -18.29
CA ALA A 153 9.57 -10.14 -18.39
C ALA A 153 10.90 -9.37 -18.25
N ILE A 154 11.72 -9.69 -17.25
CA ILE A 154 13.02 -9.06 -17.00
C ILE A 154 14.00 -9.29 -18.17
N ARG A 155 13.96 -10.45 -18.85
CA ARG A 155 14.78 -10.66 -20.07
C ARG A 155 14.40 -9.71 -21.22
N VAL A 156 13.17 -9.22 -21.24
CA VAL A 156 12.71 -8.22 -22.24
C VAL A 156 13.11 -6.82 -21.80
N GLU A 157 12.88 -6.48 -20.55
CA GLU A 157 13.18 -5.16 -19.96
C GLU A 157 13.96 -5.32 -18.66
N ALA A 158 15.28 -5.41 -18.76
CA ALA A 158 16.16 -5.67 -17.61
C ALA A 158 16.20 -4.50 -16.60
N ASN A 159 15.99 -3.27 -17.05
CA ASN A 159 16.14 -2.06 -16.24
C ASN A 159 14.81 -1.59 -15.61
N PHE A 160 13.88 -2.52 -15.33
CA PHE A 160 12.58 -2.20 -14.77
C PHE A 160 12.46 -2.62 -13.29
N PRO A 161 12.68 -1.71 -12.32
CA PRO A 161 12.78 -2.05 -10.89
C PRO A 161 11.57 -2.81 -10.35
N VAL A 162 10.38 -2.49 -10.87
CA VAL A 162 9.11 -3.11 -10.42
C VAL A 162 9.10 -4.62 -10.70
N ALA A 163 9.60 -5.07 -11.86
CA ALA A 163 9.66 -6.51 -12.17
C ALA A 163 10.63 -7.25 -11.24
N HIS A 164 11.80 -6.68 -10.98
CA HIS A 164 12.76 -7.23 -10.02
C HIS A 164 12.19 -7.28 -8.60
N TYR A 165 11.44 -6.26 -8.17
CA TYR A 165 10.81 -6.23 -6.87
C TYR A 165 9.77 -7.35 -6.70
N TYR A 166 8.90 -7.56 -7.69
CA TYR A 166 7.90 -8.63 -7.63
C TYR A 166 8.52 -10.02 -7.78
N LEU A 167 9.58 -10.18 -8.60
CA LEU A 167 10.37 -11.40 -8.65
C LEU A 167 10.98 -11.72 -7.28
N ALA A 168 11.61 -10.73 -6.64
CA ALA A 168 12.22 -10.90 -5.33
C ALA A 168 11.20 -11.34 -4.28
N ASN A 169 10.00 -10.72 -4.27
CA ASN A 169 8.92 -11.11 -3.38
C ASN A 169 8.46 -12.56 -3.65
N ALA A 170 8.27 -12.96 -4.90
CA ALA A 170 7.88 -14.33 -5.25
C ALA A 170 8.95 -15.36 -4.86
N LEU A 171 10.23 -15.04 -5.04
CA LEU A 171 11.35 -15.86 -4.62
C LEU A 171 11.40 -16.01 -3.09
N LYS A 172 11.22 -14.91 -2.35
CA LYS A 172 11.15 -14.92 -0.88
C LYS A 172 9.96 -15.76 -0.39
N ASP A 173 8.76 -15.56 -0.97
CA ASP A 173 7.56 -16.33 -0.65
C ASP A 173 7.75 -17.85 -0.93
N ALA A 174 8.55 -18.19 -1.95
CA ALA A 174 8.93 -19.55 -2.29
C ALA A 174 10.09 -20.11 -1.44
N GLY A 175 10.60 -19.36 -0.45
CA GLY A 175 11.73 -19.76 0.38
C GLY A 175 13.11 -19.69 -0.31
N ARG A 176 13.19 -19.15 -1.53
CA ARG A 176 14.42 -19.03 -2.33
C ARG A 176 15.18 -17.74 -1.97
N MET A 177 15.74 -17.70 -0.76
CA MET A 177 16.27 -16.47 -0.15
C MET A 177 17.46 -15.86 -0.90
N LEU A 178 18.44 -16.69 -1.37
CA LEU A 178 19.61 -16.15 -2.08
C LEU A 178 19.24 -15.44 -3.39
N PRO A 179 18.47 -16.04 -4.32
CA PRO A 179 18.00 -15.31 -5.50
C PRO A 179 17.12 -14.10 -5.18
N ALA A 180 16.35 -14.14 -4.07
CA ALA A 180 15.59 -12.98 -3.63
C ALA A 180 16.51 -11.80 -3.22
N ILE A 181 17.60 -12.07 -2.49
CA ILE A 181 18.62 -11.07 -2.13
C ILE A 181 19.22 -10.41 -3.36
N GLU A 182 19.55 -11.21 -4.40
CA GLU A 182 20.07 -10.70 -5.66
C GLU A 182 19.07 -9.76 -6.34
N SER A 183 17.82 -10.19 -6.47
CA SER A 183 16.75 -9.40 -7.09
C SER A 183 16.43 -8.12 -6.32
N TYR A 184 16.40 -8.15 -4.98
CA TYR A 184 16.26 -6.91 -4.17
C TYR A 184 17.47 -5.99 -4.33
N SER A 185 18.68 -6.55 -4.48
CA SER A 185 19.89 -5.75 -4.70
C SER A 185 19.83 -5.02 -6.04
N GLU A 186 19.27 -5.67 -7.07
CA GLU A 186 19.05 -5.05 -8.36
C GLU A 186 18.04 -3.91 -8.28
N VAL A 187 16.93 -4.07 -7.54
CA VAL A 187 15.98 -2.96 -7.29
C VAL A 187 16.69 -1.77 -6.65
N ILE A 188 17.47 -2.02 -5.59
CA ILE A 188 18.19 -0.96 -4.86
C ILE A 188 19.18 -0.25 -5.79
N SER A 189 19.85 -0.98 -6.68
CA SER A 189 20.79 -0.44 -7.66
C SER A 189 20.09 0.40 -8.74
N LEU A 190 19.00 -0.12 -9.31
CA LEU A 190 18.25 0.54 -10.39
C LEU A 190 17.52 1.81 -9.94
N VAL A 191 16.98 1.78 -8.71
CA VAL A 191 16.27 2.93 -8.13
C VAL A 191 17.25 4.04 -7.74
N GLY A 192 18.47 3.70 -7.30
CA GLY A 192 19.54 4.64 -7.02
C GLY A 192 19.48 5.29 -5.64
N ASP A 193 20.03 6.51 -5.54
CA ASP A 193 20.19 7.21 -4.25
C ASP A 193 18.82 7.64 -3.67
N PRO A 194 18.47 7.20 -2.45
CA PRO A 194 17.20 7.52 -1.81
C PRO A 194 16.97 9.03 -1.60
N SER A 195 18.02 9.86 -1.56
CA SER A 195 17.91 11.30 -1.34
C SER A 195 17.16 12.04 -2.47
N PHE A 196 17.01 11.42 -3.64
CA PHE A 196 16.40 12.02 -4.83
C PHE A 196 15.11 11.33 -5.28
N LEU A 197 14.59 10.36 -4.51
CA LEU A 197 13.46 9.54 -4.93
C LEU A 197 12.11 10.22 -4.67
N ALA A 198 11.21 10.10 -5.65
CA ALA A 198 9.79 10.36 -5.43
C ALA A 198 9.17 9.31 -4.48
N SER A 199 8.05 9.65 -3.84
CA SER A 199 7.43 8.84 -2.77
C SER A 199 7.24 7.35 -3.11
N SER A 200 6.79 7.02 -4.33
CA SER A 200 6.57 5.62 -4.74
C SER A 200 7.87 4.84 -4.93
N ALA A 201 8.89 5.47 -5.53
CA ALA A 201 10.21 4.87 -5.69
C ALA A 201 10.91 4.71 -4.34
N MET A 202 10.79 5.70 -3.45
CA MET A 202 11.28 5.62 -2.07
C MET A 202 10.65 4.45 -1.31
N GLN A 203 9.35 4.24 -1.43
CA GLN A 203 8.68 3.12 -0.80
C GLN A 203 9.21 1.78 -1.30
N MET A 204 9.37 1.62 -2.63
CA MET A 204 9.92 0.41 -3.23
C MET A 204 11.36 0.16 -2.77
N TYR A 205 12.21 1.21 -2.75
CA TYR A 205 13.56 1.16 -2.21
C TYR A 205 13.56 0.66 -0.76
N ARG A 206 12.79 1.29 0.13
CA ARG A 206 12.73 0.95 1.56
C ARG A 206 12.23 -0.47 1.80
N MET A 207 11.21 -0.90 1.06
CA MET A 207 10.71 -2.27 1.16
C MET A 207 11.74 -3.29 0.68
N SER A 208 12.46 -3.00 -0.43
CA SER A 208 13.53 -3.88 -0.94
C SER A 208 14.69 -3.98 0.05
N VAL A 209 15.09 -2.88 0.66
CA VAL A 209 16.12 -2.84 1.73
C VAL A 209 15.70 -3.71 2.92
N ALA A 210 14.48 -3.53 3.42
CA ALA A 210 13.99 -4.29 4.57
C ALA A 210 13.87 -5.78 4.26
N HIS A 211 13.28 -6.16 3.12
CA HIS A 211 13.14 -7.55 2.73
C HIS A 211 14.49 -8.24 2.46
N LYS A 212 15.46 -7.53 1.86
CA LYS A 212 16.83 -8.04 1.73
C LYS A 212 17.46 -8.33 3.10
N ALA A 213 17.32 -7.40 4.05
CA ALA A 213 17.81 -7.61 5.41
C ALA A 213 17.12 -8.78 6.11
N GLU A 214 15.79 -8.96 5.92
CA GLU A 214 15.04 -10.13 6.40
C GLU A 214 15.57 -11.44 5.83
N CYS A 215 15.87 -11.49 4.51
CA CYS A 215 16.44 -12.68 3.86
C CYS A 215 17.85 -12.99 4.39
N LEU A 216 18.71 -11.99 4.56
CA LEU A 216 20.05 -12.17 5.14
C LEU A 216 19.98 -12.69 6.58
N TYR A 217 19.04 -12.16 7.38
CA TYR A 217 18.79 -12.65 8.74
C TYR A 217 18.29 -14.11 8.75
N ALA A 218 17.38 -14.46 7.86
CA ALA A 218 16.83 -15.82 7.76
C ALA A 218 17.89 -16.87 7.37
N LEU A 219 18.93 -16.45 6.65
CA LEU A 219 20.06 -17.30 6.23
C LEU A 219 21.21 -17.32 7.25
N ASP A 220 21.11 -16.62 8.37
CA ASP A 220 22.22 -16.43 9.35
C ASP A 220 23.46 -15.72 8.77
N GLU A 221 23.31 -14.98 7.66
CA GLU A 221 24.40 -14.20 7.03
C GLU A 221 24.68 -12.90 7.83
N THR A 222 25.09 -13.08 9.09
CA THR A 222 25.18 -11.99 10.07
C THR A 222 26.21 -10.92 9.72
N VAL A 223 27.32 -11.30 9.06
CA VAL A 223 28.36 -10.36 8.63
C VAL A 223 27.83 -9.48 7.51
N ASP A 224 27.27 -10.08 6.48
CA ASP A 224 26.73 -9.38 5.32
C ASP A 224 25.53 -8.49 5.72
N LEU A 225 24.69 -8.99 6.63
CA LEU A 225 23.57 -8.23 7.18
C LEU A 225 24.04 -6.94 7.88
N ARG A 226 25.06 -7.04 8.74
CA ARG A 226 25.60 -5.87 9.48
C ARG A 226 26.22 -4.86 8.55
N GLN A 227 27.04 -5.30 7.59
CA GLN A 227 27.64 -4.43 6.59
C GLN A 227 26.57 -3.75 5.72
N PHE A 228 25.54 -4.50 5.32
CA PHE A 228 24.43 -3.96 4.55
C PHE A 228 23.65 -2.89 5.32
N ILE A 229 23.27 -3.15 6.60
CA ILE A 229 22.56 -2.17 7.44
C ILE A 229 23.43 -0.93 7.67
N GLN A 230 24.73 -1.08 7.92
CA GLN A 230 25.64 0.05 8.08
C GLN A 230 25.65 0.94 6.83
N LYS A 231 25.77 0.34 5.65
CA LYS A 231 25.74 1.07 4.38
C LYS A 231 24.40 1.81 4.17
N VAL A 232 23.27 1.16 4.45
CA VAL A 232 21.95 1.78 4.35
C VAL A 232 21.81 2.96 5.32
N THR A 233 22.34 2.84 6.54
CA THR A 233 22.26 3.89 7.55
C THR A 233 22.96 5.19 7.13
N GLU A 234 23.93 5.13 6.22
CA GLU A 234 24.59 6.32 5.67
C GLU A 234 23.65 7.17 4.79
N SER A 235 22.69 6.55 4.11
CA SER A 235 21.79 7.21 3.14
C SER A 235 20.34 7.30 3.59
N ASP A 236 19.80 6.29 4.29
CA ASP A 236 18.42 6.28 4.81
C ASP A 236 18.40 5.80 6.27
N GLN A 237 17.96 6.67 7.17
CA GLN A 237 17.81 6.41 8.61
C GLN A 237 16.35 6.37 9.04
N SER A 238 15.41 6.39 8.09
CA SER A 238 13.98 6.53 8.34
C SER A 238 13.15 5.36 7.80
N ASN A 239 13.78 4.22 7.51
CA ASN A 239 13.10 3.01 7.09
C ASN A 239 12.46 2.31 8.28
N ILE A 240 11.16 2.47 8.44
CA ILE A 240 10.37 1.99 9.58
C ILE A 240 10.42 0.45 9.69
N ARG A 241 10.34 -0.26 8.55
CA ARG A 241 10.38 -1.72 8.53
C ARG A 241 11.76 -2.26 8.89
N LEU A 242 12.82 -1.62 8.41
CA LEU A 242 14.19 -1.96 8.81
C LEU A 242 14.41 -1.72 10.30
N ALA A 243 13.91 -0.61 10.84
CA ALA A 243 13.98 -0.30 12.27
C ALA A 243 13.32 -1.37 13.15
N SER A 244 12.17 -1.89 12.72
CA SER A 244 11.49 -2.99 13.41
C SER A 244 12.34 -4.26 13.43
N LEU A 245 12.91 -4.64 12.28
CA LEU A 245 13.79 -5.81 12.17
C LEU A 245 15.06 -5.66 13.03
N THR A 246 15.72 -4.49 12.98
CA THR A 246 16.99 -4.29 13.72
C THR A 246 16.80 -4.26 15.22
N ALA A 247 15.69 -3.71 15.73
CA ALA A 247 15.31 -3.78 17.13
C ALA A 247 15.10 -5.24 17.59
N PHE A 248 14.47 -6.08 16.75
CA PHE A 248 14.34 -7.51 17.02
C PHE A 248 15.70 -8.22 17.02
N ILE A 249 16.54 -7.98 16.01
CA ILE A 249 17.90 -8.57 15.90
C ILE A 249 18.76 -8.20 17.11
N ALA A 250 18.75 -6.92 17.52
CA ALA A 250 19.48 -6.45 18.68
C ALA A 250 19.10 -7.22 19.95
N HIS A 251 17.81 -7.50 20.13
CA HIS A 251 17.35 -8.34 21.22
C HIS A 251 17.79 -9.80 21.07
N GLN A 252 17.70 -10.39 19.85
CA GLN A 252 18.06 -11.80 19.61
C GLN A 252 19.53 -12.09 19.91
N TYR A 253 20.42 -11.16 19.58
CA TYR A 253 21.87 -11.29 19.80
C TYR A 253 22.38 -10.59 21.07
N GLN A 254 21.50 -9.98 21.87
CA GLN A 254 21.85 -9.23 23.10
C GLN A 254 22.88 -8.13 22.83
N GLU A 255 22.66 -7.37 21.76
CA GLU A 255 23.54 -6.28 21.32
C GLU A 255 22.79 -4.96 21.17
N ALA A 256 23.51 -3.86 20.94
CA ALA A 256 22.90 -2.57 20.67
C ALA A 256 22.25 -2.56 19.28
N ASP A 257 21.05 -1.96 19.17
CA ASP A 257 20.43 -1.73 17.87
C ASP A 257 21.30 -0.81 17.01
N MET A 258 21.71 -1.34 15.86
CA MET A 258 22.63 -0.65 14.94
C MET A 258 21.93 0.39 14.06
N TYR A 259 20.58 0.36 13.95
CA TYR A 259 19.82 1.31 13.16
C TYR A 259 19.26 2.43 14.04
N PRO A 260 19.51 3.71 13.72
CA PRO A 260 19.32 4.82 14.67
C PRO A 260 17.88 5.35 14.77
N PHE A 261 16.91 4.73 14.09
CA PHE A 261 15.56 5.27 14.00
C PHE A 261 14.89 5.44 15.37
N CYS A 262 14.64 4.34 16.05
CA CYS A 262 13.95 4.33 17.35
C CYS A 262 14.44 3.13 18.17
N ARG A 263 15.56 3.30 18.89
CA ARG A 263 16.11 2.25 19.74
C ARG A 263 15.19 1.99 20.92
N ASP A 264 15.11 0.71 21.34
CA ASP A 264 14.24 0.27 22.45
C ASP A 264 12.77 0.74 22.28
N PRO A 265 12.09 0.41 21.18
CA PRO A 265 10.79 1.02 20.82
C PRO A 265 9.70 0.78 21.87
N LEU A 266 9.81 -0.24 22.73
CA LEU A 266 8.90 -0.47 23.84
C LEU A 266 8.93 0.66 24.89
N ASN A 267 10.02 1.42 24.99
CA ASN A 267 10.16 2.52 25.95
C ASN A 267 9.59 3.85 25.45
N TRP A 268 8.97 3.84 24.28
CA TRP A 268 8.35 5.00 23.65
C TRP A 268 6.80 4.89 23.62
N ILE A 269 6.22 3.89 24.31
CA ILE A 269 4.77 3.76 24.44
C ILE A 269 4.30 4.75 25.50
N LYS A 270 3.27 5.55 25.17
CA LYS A 270 2.61 6.48 26.07
C LYS A 270 1.10 6.30 26.03
N ILE A 271 0.48 6.36 27.20
CA ILE A 271 -0.97 6.25 27.38
C ILE A 271 -1.47 7.58 27.97
N PHE A 272 -2.50 8.12 27.36
CA PHE A 272 -3.18 9.34 27.79
C PHE A 272 -4.66 9.04 28.07
N ASP A 273 -5.23 9.74 29.06
CA ASP A 273 -6.68 9.83 29.23
C ASP A 273 -7.20 11.06 28.49
N ILE A 274 -8.09 10.88 27.52
CA ILE A 274 -8.67 11.97 26.73
C ILE A 274 -9.98 12.49 27.32
N LYS A 275 -10.57 11.81 28.30
CA LYS A 275 -11.88 12.16 28.89
C LYS A 275 -11.96 13.61 29.37
N PRO A 276 -10.91 14.19 30.04
CA PRO A 276 -10.96 15.58 30.53
C PRO A 276 -11.10 16.65 29.44
N HIS A 277 -10.90 16.30 28.18
CA HIS A 277 -11.03 17.23 27.03
C HIS A 277 -12.45 17.33 26.46
N PHE A 278 -13.41 16.62 27.05
CA PHE A 278 -14.82 16.61 26.65
C PHE A 278 -15.69 17.05 27.85
N GLU A 279 -16.68 17.93 27.62
CA GLU A 279 -17.63 18.35 28.66
C GLU A 279 -18.44 17.16 29.19
N ASN A 280 -18.89 16.29 28.28
CA ASN A 280 -19.55 15.02 28.60
C ASN A 280 -18.95 13.92 27.70
N PHE A 281 -17.91 13.26 28.18
CA PHE A 281 -17.24 12.22 27.42
C PHE A 281 -18.15 11.05 27.06
N GLU A 282 -19.00 10.59 28.00
CA GLU A 282 -19.89 9.46 27.76
C GLU A 282 -20.92 9.74 26.65
N GLU A 283 -21.52 10.90 26.65
CA GLU A 283 -22.46 11.32 25.61
C GLU A 283 -21.76 11.46 24.25
N SER A 284 -20.60 12.11 24.21
CA SER A 284 -19.78 12.27 23.01
C SER A 284 -19.36 10.94 22.44
N ARG A 285 -18.90 10.02 23.29
CA ARG A 285 -18.47 8.68 22.94
C ARG A 285 -19.60 7.84 22.35
N VAL A 286 -20.77 7.82 23.00
CA VAL A 286 -21.95 7.07 22.53
C VAL A 286 -22.43 7.62 21.19
N GLY A 287 -22.53 8.95 21.06
CA GLY A 287 -22.92 9.59 19.80
C GLY A 287 -21.92 9.30 18.67
N LEU A 288 -20.61 9.31 18.97
CA LEU A 288 -19.58 8.99 18.00
C LEU A 288 -19.65 7.51 17.55
N ILE A 289 -19.81 6.58 18.47
CA ILE A 289 -19.96 5.14 18.13
C ILE A 289 -21.19 4.90 17.26
N SER A 290 -22.33 5.58 17.57
CA SER A 290 -23.54 5.48 16.74
C SER A 290 -23.25 5.94 15.31
N TYR A 291 -22.65 7.11 15.15
CA TYR A 291 -22.26 7.64 13.84
C TYR A 291 -21.29 6.70 13.08
N LEU A 292 -20.27 6.20 13.77
CA LEU A 292 -19.28 5.30 13.17
C LEU A 292 -19.88 3.96 12.71
N ASN A 293 -20.93 3.49 13.34
CA ASN A 293 -21.63 2.28 12.94
C ASN A 293 -22.54 2.47 11.71
N GLU A 294 -22.86 3.70 11.35
CA GLU A 294 -23.68 4.04 10.17
C GLU A 294 -22.86 4.22 8.90
N ILE A 295 -21.54 4.50 9.01
CA ILE A 295 -20.67 4.63 7.84
C ILE A 295 -20.27 3.28 7.26
N PRO A 296 -19.96 3.19 5.94
CA PRO A 296 -19.55 1.94 5.30
C PRO A 296 -18.34 1.30 5.98
N GLN A 297 -18.45 0.03 6.28
CA GLN A 297 -17.40 -0.78 6.89
C GLN A 297 -17.21 -2.07 6.10
N ILE A 298 -15.98 -2.53 6.01
CA ILE A 298 -15.59 -3.77 5.33
C ILE A 298 -15.34 -4.84 6.38
N TRP A 299 -15.97 -6.01 6.22
CA TRP A 299 -15.71 -7.20 7.04
C TRP A 299 -14.40 -7.84 6.64
N GLU A 300 -13.49 -8.05 7.58
CA GLU A 300 -12.18 -8.67 7.38
C GLU A 300 -11.49 -8.18 6.09
N PRO A 301 -11.10 -6.88 5.99
CA PRO A 301 -10.49 -6.35 4.78
C PRO A 301 -9.25 -7.16 4.37
N SER A 302 -9.15 -7.55 3.11
CA SER A 302 -8.10 -8.45 2.59
C SER A 302 -6.67 -7.94 2.81
N ASN A 303 -6.50 -6.63 2.94
CA ASN A 303 -5.19 -5.98 3.13
C ASN A 303 -4.95 -5.52 4.58
N ALA A 304 -5.80 -5.96 5.53
CA ALA A 304 -5.69 -5.60 6.94
C ALA A 304 -5.51 -6.84 7.83
N THR A 305 -4.96 -6.63 9.01
CA THR A 305 -4.74 -7.67 10.01
C THR A 305 -5.98 -7.97 10.86
N THR A 306 -7.08 -7.27 10.59
CA THR A 306 -8.35 -7.40 11.30
C THR A 306 -9.02 -8.73 10.96
N LYS A 307 -9.27 -9.56 11.99
CA LYS A 307 -9.98 -10.83 11.93
C LYS A 307 -11.23 -10.76 12.76
N LYS A 308 -12.33 -11.32 12.27
CA LYS A 308 -13.67 -11.25 12.90
C LYS A 308 -14.00 -9.84 13.35
N GLY A 309 -13.90 -8.90 12.42
CA GLY A 309 -14.13 -7.49 12.67
C GLY A 309 -14.40 -6.69 11.40
N TYR A 310 -14.85 -5.47 11.63
CA TYR A 310 -15.16 -4.49 10.59
C TYR A 310 -14.15 -3.35 10.65
N GLN A 311 -13.82 -2.79 9.49
CA GLN A 311 -12.94 -1.64 9.38
C GLN A 311 -13.46 -0.66 8.32
N THR A 312 -13.35 0.64 8.60
CA THR A 312 -13.60 1.69 7.60
C THR A 312 -12.38 1.92 6.72
N GLU A 313 -12.54 2.70 5.66
CA GLU A 313 -11.41 3.24 4.89
C GLU A 313 -10.54 4.20 5.73
N ASP A 314 -9.32 4.50 5.25
CA ASP A 314 -8.25 5.20 5.99
C ASP A 314 -8.32 6.74 5.94
N GLN A 315 -9.53 7.32 5.85
CA GLN A 315 -9.76 8.77 5.77
C GLN A 315 -10.82 9.29 6.75
N LEU A 316 -10.93 8.66 7.92
CA LEU A 316 -12.02 8.93 8.87
C LEU A 316 -12.11 10.41 9.27
N PHE A 317 -10.97 11.08 9.53
CA PHE A 317 -10.95 12.50 9.95
C PHE A 317 -11.31 13.48 8.82
N ASN A 318 -11.41 13.03 7.56
CA ASN A 318 -11.91 13.86 6.46
C ASN A 318 -13.44 13.99 6.47
N LEU A 319 -14.15 13.16 7.25
CA LEU A 319 -15.60 13.20 7.34
C LEU A 319 -16.09 14.48 8.07
N GLN A 320 -17.23 15.01 7.62
CA GLN A 320 -17.83 16.21 8.17
C GLN A 320 -18.67 15.89 9.44
N ASN A 321 -17.99 15.62 10.55
CA ASN A 321 -18.60 15.32 11.84
C ASN A 321 -17.89 16.13 12.95
N SER A 322 -18.65 16.88 13.74
CA SER A 322 -18.08 17.76 14.79
C SER A 322 -17.36 17.00 15.91
N MET A 323 -17.84 15.80 16.26
CA MET A 323 -17.20 14.97 17.29
C MET A 323 -15.88 14.39 16.80
N LEU A 324 -15.81 13.96 15.51
CA LEU A 324 -14.55 13.51 14.90
C LEU A 324 -13.53 14.65 14.84
N LYS A 325 -13.94 15.87 14.47
CA LYS A 325 -13.06 17.04 14.46
C LYS A 325 -12.55 17.36 15.86
N LYS A 326 -13.43 17.34 16.86
CA LYS A 326 -13.02 17.55 18.27
C LYS A 326 -12.03 16.48 18.73
N LEU A 327 -12.27 15.21 18.39
CA LEU A 327 -11.36 14.12 18.72
C LEU A 327 -10.01 14.30 18.03
N GLU A 328 -10.00 14.69 16.76
CA GLU A 328 -8.76 14.97 16.00
C GLU A 328 -7.93 16.08 16.66
N GLU A 329 -8.58 17.18 17.13
CA GLU A 329 -7.91 18.25 17.86
C GLU A 329 -7.25 17.74 19.16
N VAL A 330 -7.98 16.92 19.93
CA VAL A 330 -7.45 16.32 21.16
C VAL A 330 -6.28 15.38 20.86
N ILE A 331 -6.37 14.57 19.81
CA ILE A 331 -5.28 13.70 19.37
C ILE A 331 -4.04 14.53 19.01
N LYS A 332 -4.17 15.60 18.23
CA LYS A 332 -3.07 16.50 17.88
C LYS A 332 -2.40 17.10 19.11
N LEU A 333 -3.20 17.57 20.07
CA LEU A 333 -2.67 18.07 21.36
C LEU A 333 -1.84 16.98 22.06
N LYS A 334 -2.31 15.73 22.10
CA LYS A 334 -1.60 14.65 22.77
C LYS A 334 -0.35 14.18 21.99
N ILE A 335 -0.35 14.31 20.68
CA ILE A 335 0.85 14.11 19.83
C ILE A 335 1.91 15.17 20.18
N ASP A 336 1.54 16.43 20.38
CA ASP A 336 2.46 17.50 20.78
C ASP A 336 3.02 17.27 22.19
N GLU A 337 2.17 16.83 23.15
CA GLU A 337 2.61 16.44 24.50
C GLU A 337 3.58 15.25 24.44
N TYR A 338 3.29 14.25 23.62
CA TYR A 338 4.16 13.09 23.38
C TYR A 338 5.52 13.54 22.82
N TYR A 339 5.52 14.37 21.77
CA TYR A 339 6.76 14.89 21.21
C TYR A 339 7.58 15.67 22.25
N THR A 340 6.94 16.54 23.02
CA THR A 340 7.61 17.32 24.07
C THR A 340 8.29 16.43 25.09
N GLU A 341 7.63 15.37 25.55
CA GLU A 341 8.19 14.43 26.53
C GLU A 341 9.41 13.67 25.99
N PHE A 342 9.35 13.27 24.72
CA PHE A 342 10.37 12.42 24.11
C PHE A 342 11.43 13.19 23.30
N SER A 343 11.24 14.47 23.01
CA SER A 343 12.12 15.29 22.16
C SER A 343 13.58 15.38 22.63
N SER A 344 13.81 15.24 23.92
CA SER A 344 15.16 15.25 24.51
C SER A 344 15.96 13.95 24.27
N ARG A 345 15.28 12.87 23.83
CA ARG A 345 15.96 11.61 23.53
C ARG A 345 16.61 11.70 22.14
N SER A 346 17.89 11.36 22.07
CA SER A 346 18.64 11.35 20.80
C SER A 346 18.20 10.17 19.93
N SER A 347 17.37 10.43 18.91
CA SER A 347 16.95 9.44 17.90
C SER A 347 16.55 10.12 16.60
N VAL A 348 16.56 9.38 15.50
CA VAL A 348 16.03 9.85 14.21
C VAL A 348 14.52 10.07 14.31
N PHE A 349 13.82 9.25 15.08
CA PHE A 349 12.39 9.35 15.33
C PHE A 349 11.98 10.74 15.86
N THR A 350 12.72 11.33 16.77
CA THR A 350 12.44 12.68 17.29
C THR A 350 13.06 13.80 16.47
N SER A 351 14.28 13.60 15.94
CA SER A 351 14.98 14.65 15.19
C SER A 351 14.38 14.93 13.81
N ARG A 352 13.68 13.95 13.22
CA ARG A 352 12.95 14.07 11.94
C ARG A 352 11.43 14.00 12.15
N TRP A 353 10.95 14.54 13.26
CA TRP A 353 9.51 14.53 13.56
C TRP A 353 8.68 15.21 12.48
N PRO A 354 7.56 14.60 12.02
CA PRO A 354 6.70 15.17 10.99
C PRO A 354 6.11 16.52 11.42
N LYS A 355 6.27 17.55 10.57
CA LYS A 355 5.80 18.92 10.86
C LYS A 355 4.43 19.22 10.29
N GLN A 356 4.03 18.54 9.21
CA GLN A 356 2.75 18.77 8.53
C GLN A 356 1.56 18.16 9.28
N GLY A 357 1.78 17.22 10.18
CA GLY A 357 0.73 16.62 11.00
C GLY A 357 -0.35 15.87 10.22
N LYS A 358 -0.06 15.38 9.01
CA LYS A 358 -1.02 14.59 8.23
C LYS A 358 -1.26 13.25 8.92
N MET A 359 -2.54 12.90 9.09
CA MET A 359 -2.93 11.63 9.69
C MET A 359 -3.77 10.82 8.72
N LYS A 360 -3.52 9.50 8.67
CA LYS A 360 -4.46 8.50 8.18
C LYS A 360 -5.21 7.94 9.37
N SER A 361 -6.52 7.68 9.24
CA SER A 361 -7.32 7.24 10.37
C SER A 361 -8.47 6.35 9.93
N TRP A 362 -8.78 5.32 10.73
CA TRP A 362 -9.84 4.37 10.46
C TRP A 362 -10.49 3.88 11.75
N TYR A 363 -11.74 3.46 11.68
CA TYR A 363 -12.46 2.84 12.78
C TYR A 363 -12.37 1.32 12.66
N VAL A 364 -12.09 0.63 13.75
CA VAL A 364 -12.06 -0.82 13.83
C VAL A 364 -13.08 -1.27 14.89
N ARG A 365 -13.99 -2.16 14.48
CA ARG A 365 -14.96 -2.80 15.36
C ARG A 365 -14.72 -4.31 15.35
N LEU A 366 -14.30 -4.84 16.49
CA LEU A 366 -14.07 -6.28 16.68
C LEU A 366 -15.27 -6.88 17.40
N VAL A 367 -15.71 -8.06 16.97
CA VAL A 367 -16.78 -8.85 17.59
C VAL A 367 -16.19 -10.07 18.30
N GLN A 368 -17.02 -10.98 18.80
CA GLN A 368 -16.57 -12.21 19.47
C GLN A 368 -15.58 -13.02 18.59
N GLY A 369 -14.44 -13.36 19.13
CA GLY A 369 -13.31 -13.98 18.43
C GLY A 369 -12.45 -12.98 17.66
N GLY A 370 -12.85 -11.71 17.62
CA GLY A 370 -12.17 -10.66 16.88
C GLY A 370 -10.82 -10.28 17.48
N HIS A 371 -9.86 -10.04 16.59
CA HIS A 371 -8.50 -9.60 16.94
C HIS A 371 -7.84 -8.96 15.74
N GLN A 372 -6.67 -8.41 15.96
CA GLN A 372 -5.71 -8.03 14.93
C GLN A 372 -4.43 -8.84 15.14
N ASP A 373 -3.95 -9.48 14.08
CA ASP A 373 -2.67 -10.20 14.10
C ASP A 373 -1.51 -9.23 14.35
N ALA A 374 -0.37 -9.77 14.79
CA ALA A 374 0.81 -8.96 15.05
C ALA A 374 1.29 -8.26 13.76
N HIS A 375 1.36 -6.94 13.80
CA HIS A 375 1.75 -6.11 12.66
C HIS A 375 2.41 -4.81 13.10
N MET A 376 2.98 -4.10 12.14
CA MET A 376 3.54 -2.76 12.30
C MET A 376 3.12 -1.88 11.11
N HIS A 377 3.18 -0.57 11.25
CA HIS A 377 2.73 0.36 10.22
C HIS A 377 3.92 0.99 9.49
N HIS A 378 4.45 0.28 8.50
CA HIS A 378 5.68 0.66 7.79
C HIS A 378 5.63 2.00 7.02
N LEU A 379 4.46 2.59 6.84
CA LEU A 379 4.25 3.90 6.22
C LEU A 379 4.02 5.02 7.25
N GLY A 380 3.65 4.68 8.48
CA GLY A 380 3.42 5.62 9.55
C GLY A 380 4.73 6.02 10.25
N TRP A 381 4.73 7.17 10.92
CA TRP A 381 5.80 7.61 11.80
C TRP A 381 5.50 7.29 13.25
N LEU A 382 4.33 7.76 13.71
CA LEU A 382 3.75 7.46 15.02
C LEU A 382 2.38 6.84 14.80
N SER A 383 2.10 5.74 15.46
CA SER A 383 0.77 5.11 15.46
C SER A 383 0.03 5.43 16.76
N GLY A 384 -1.29 5.50 16.67
CA GLY A 384 -2.13 5.74 17.82
C GLY A 384 -3.45 5.00 17.76
N VAL A 385 -3.99 4.68 18.95
CA VAL A 385 -5.28 4.01 19.12
C VAL A 385 -6.10 4.72 20.20
N VAL A 386 -7.28 5.21 19.83
CA VAL A 386 -8.29 5.74 20.76
C VAL A 386 -9.32 4.67 21.06
N TYR A 387 -9.53 4.36 22.32
CA TYR A 387 -10.47 3.35 22.77
C TYR A 387 -11.83 3.99 23.07
N LEU A 388 -12.83 3.71 22.20
CA LEU A 388 -14.19 4.21 22.35
C LEU A 388 -15.08 3.23 23.08
N LYS A 389 -14.88 1.93 22.87
CA LYS A 389 -15.64 0.85 23.53
C LYS A 389 -14.72 -0.29 23.87
N THR A 390 -14.56 -0.55 25.15
CA THR A 390 -13.68 -1.60 25.69
C THR A 390 -14.47 -2.70 26.39
N ILE A 391 -13.80 -3.78 26.77
CA ILE A 391 -14.37 -4.88 27.54
C ILE A 391 -14.24 -4.54 29.02
N LYS A 392 -15.38 -4.32 29.70
CA LYS A 392 -15.40 -3.84 31.10
C LYS A 392 -14.85 -4.83 32.12
N TYR A 393 -15.04 -6.12 31.90
CA TYR A 393 -14.60 -7.20 32.80
C TYR A 393 -13.89 -8.28 32.00
N PRO A 394 -12.68 -8.03 31.50
CA PRO A 394 -11.98 -8.94 30.61
C PRO A 394 -11.52 -10.19 31.36
N SER A 395 -11.80 -11.36 30.76
CA SER A 395 -11.15 -12.61 31.16
C SER A 395 -9.85 -12.75 30.34
N ASN A 396 -8.77 -13.24 30.97
CA ASN A 396 -7.50 -13.50 30.28
C ASN A 396 -6.97 -12.35 29.38
N ARG A 397 -7.16 -11.10 29.81
CA ARG A 397 -6.71 -9.87 29.10
C ARG A 397 -7.31 -9.71 27.69
N GLU A 398 -8.45 -10.32 27.39
CA GLU A 398 -9.12 -10.14 26.11
C GLU A 398 -9.37 -8.66 25.77
N GLY A 399 -9.21 -8.31 24.48
CA GLY A 399 -9.32 -6.94 23.99
C GLY A 399 -8.16 -6.01 24.35
N SER A 400 -7.14 -6.49 25.08
CA SER A 400 -5.89 -5.75 25.33
C SER A 400 -5.09 -5.57 24.06
N ILE A 401 -4.26 -4.53 24.02
CA ILE A 401 -3.19 -4.38 23.04
C ILE A 401 -1.89 -4.95 23.64
N GLU A 402 -1.24 -5.81 22.89
CA GLU A 402 0.09 -6.34 23.22
C GLU A 402 1.11 -5.79 22.23
N PHE A 403 2.17 -5.19 22.76
CA PHE A 403 3.32 -4.68 22.03
C PHE A 403 4.50 -5.63 22.16
N GLY A 404 5.27 -5.84 21.10
CA GLY A 404 6.44 -6.70 21.10
C GLY A 404 7.41 -6.35 19.98
N LEU A 405 8.53 -7.06 19.94
CA LEU A 405 9.55 -6.88 18.90
C LEU A 405 9.39 -7.86 17.73
N HIS A 406 8.48 -8.85 17.85
CA HIS A 406 8.29 -9.91 16.87
C HIS A 406 6.85 -9.92 16.36
N GLY A 407 6.68 -10.06 15.06
CA GLY A 407 5.34 -10.09 14.45
C GLY A 407 5.27 -10.70 13.05
N TYR A 408 6.39 -10.86 12.37
CA TYR A 408 6.51 -11.61 11.13
C TYR A 408 7.21 -12.95 11.40
N ASP A 409 7.41 -13.77 10.38
CA ASP A 409 8.06 -15.10 10.49
C ASP A 409 9.59 -14.97 10.67
N TYR A 410 10.04 -14.05 11.54
CA TYR A 410 11.45 -13.91 11.85
C TYR A 410 11.94 -15.12 12.66
N LYS A 411 13.12 -15.63 12.30
CA LYS A 411 13.77 -16.72 13.05
C LYS A 411 14.02 -16.30 14.48
N ILE A 412 13.51 -17.08 15.44
CA ILE A 412 13.72 -16.86 16.87
C ILE A 412 14.96 -17.65 17.32
N ILE A 413 15.93 -16.95 17.90
CA ILE A 413 17.14 -17.50 18.52
C ILE A 413 16.97 -17.47 20.04
N ASN A 414 16.48 -16.35 20.58
CA ASN A 414 16.15 -16.16 21.98
C ASN A 414 14.64 -16.01 22.10
N ASP A 415 13.99 -16.95 22.78
CA ASP A 415 12.53 -17.02 22.95
C ASP A 415 11.99 -16.05 24.04
N GLN A 416 12.86 -15.44 24.83
CA GLN A 416 12.48 -14.45 25.85
C GLN A 416 12.23 -13.06 25.24
N ILE A 417 11.34 -12.97 24.27
CA ILE A 417 11.04 -11.72 23.58
C ILE A 417 10.24 -10.78 24.49
N PRO A 418 10.74 -9.55 24.72
CA PRO A 418 10.06 -8.60 25.60
C PRO A 418 8.74 -8.15 24.99
N ASN A 419 7.73 -8.02 25.85
CA ASN A 419 6.44 -7.48 25.47
C ASN A 419 5.90 -6.52 26.53
N LYS A 420 4.96 -5.66 26.14
CA LYS A 420 4.15 -4.85 27.05
C LYS A 420 2.68 -5.02 26.69
N ILE A 421 1.85 -5.25 27.71
CA ILE A 421 0.41 -5.40 27.51
C ILE A 421 -0.30 -4.26 28.23
N HIS A 422 -1.19 -3.58 27.50
CA HIS A 422 -2.09 -2.59 28.07
C HIS A 422 -3.53 -3.09 27.97
N GLN A 423 -4.22 -3.17 29.12
CA GLN A 423 -5.67 -3.40 29.20
C GLN A 423 -6.36 -2.04 29.13
N PRO A 424 -7.00 -1.71 28.00
CA PRO A 424 -7.51 -0.36 27.81
C PRO A 424 -8.83 -0.11 28.55
N SER A 425 -9.04 1.16 28.89
CA SER A 425 -10.30 1.73 29.33
C SER A 425 -10.90 2.65 28.26
N ASP A 426 -12.23 2.83 28.29
CA ASP A 426 -12.88 3.83 27.43
C ASP A 426 -12.25 5.21 27.65
N GLY A 427 -11.83 5.88 26.59
CA GLY A 427 -11.13 7.15 26.64
C GLY A 427 -9.61 7.07 26.74
N ASP A 428 -9.02 5.88 26.74
CA ASP A 428 -7.56 5.78 26.58
C ASP A 428 -7.14 6.12 25.14
N LEU A 429 -6.06 6.88 25.03
CA LEU A 429 -5.30 7.10 23.81
C LEU A 429 -3.90 6.52 24.00
N VAL A 430 -3.52 5.55 23.24
CA VAL A 430 -2.20 4.95 23.26
C VAL A 430 -1.40 5.41 22.06
N LEU A 431 -0.21 6.00 22.26
CA LEU A 431 0.73 6.43 21.23
C LEU A 431 2.01 5.61 21.28
N PHE A 432 2.53 5.21 20.13
CA PHE A 432 3.73 4.39 20.01
C PHE A 432 4.40 4.53 18.63
N PRO A 433 5.72 4.30 18.51
CA PRO A 433 6.41 4.32 17.20
C PRO A 433 5.80 3.31 16.23
N SER A 434 5.56 3.71 14.99
CA SER A 434 4.96 2.83 13.97
C SER A 434 5.81 1.61 13.62
N SER A 435 7.11 1.62 13.98
CA SER A 435 8.02 0.47 13.86
C SER A 435 7.78 -0.64 14.90
N LEU A 436 6.95 -0.39 15.91
CA LEU A 436 6.69 -1.35 16.98
C LEU A 436 5.57 -2.31 16.59
N PHE A 437 5.84 -3.62 16.67
CA PHE A 437 4.80 -4.62 16.49
C PHE A 437 3.75 -4.55 17.58
N HIS A 438 2.51 -4.70 17.19
CA HIS A 438 1.38 -4.77 18.09
C HIS A 438 0.29 -5.69 17.57
N LYS A 439 -0.49 -6.26 18.48
CA LYS A 439 -1.64 -7.12 18.19
C LYS A 439 -2.75 -6.91 19.22
N THR A 440 -3.97 -7.35 18.89
CA THR A 440 -5.08 -7.38 19.85
C THR A 440 -5.27 -8.80 20.38
N ILE A 441 -5.34 -8.96 21.70
CA ILE A 441 -5.69 -10.25 22.32
C ILE A 441 -7.16 -10.57 21.97
N PRO A 442 -7.45 -11.77 21.41
CA PRO A 442 -8.78 -12.14 20.91
C PRO A 442 -9.89 -11.97 21.94
N ILE A 443 -11.03 -11.44 21.51
CA ILE A 443 -12.22 -11.22 22.33
C ILE A 443 -12.97 -12.55 22.48
N GLN A 444 -13.20 -12.98 23.70
CA GLN A 444 -13.93 -14.23 23.98
C GLN A 444 -15.42 -13.97 24.26
N GLN A 445 -15.73 -12.85 24.90
CA GLN A 445 -17.09 -12.46 25.23
C GLN A 445 -17.89 -12.01 23.98
N ASN A 446 -19.20 -12.17 24.02
CA ASN A 446 -20.09 -11.65 22.96
C ASN A 446 -20.35 -10.16 23.16
N ILE A 447 -19.29 -9.36 23.03
CA ILE A 447 -19.27 -7.91 23.19
C ILE A 447 -18.40 -7.31 22.07
N ASP A 448 -18.86 -6.21 21.49
CA ASP A 448 -18.04 -5.47 20.52
C ASP A 448 -17.01 -4.60 21.23
N ARG A 449 -15.80 -4.54 20.68
CA ARG A 449 -14.77 -3.54 20.98
C ARG A 449 -14.68 -2.57 19.81
N GLY A 450 -14.66 -1.27 20.09
CA GLY A 450 -14.59 -0.21 19.07
C GLY A 450 -13.44 0.75 19.33
N VAL A 451 -12.58 0.96 18.34
CA VAL A 451 -11.43 1.87 18.42
C VAL A 451 -11.28 2.70 17.16
N ILE A 452 -10.74 3.92 17.30
CA ILE A 452 -10.19 4.67 16.17
C ILE A 452 -8.68 4.50 16.21
N ALA A 453 -8.13 3.92 15.15
CA ALA A 453 -6.70 3.82 14.93
C ALA A 453 -6.25 4.90 13.94
N PHE A 454 -5.02 5.36 14.07
CA PHE A 454 -4.45 6.35 13.17
C PHE A 454 -2.93 6.26 13.10
N ASP A 455 -2.38 6.78 11.99
CA ASP A 455 -0.95 6.99 11.80
C ASP A 455 -0.67 8.46 11.51
N LEU A 456 0.27 9.05 12.24
CA LEU A 456 0.92 10.28 11.83
C LEU A 456 1.88 9.93 10.71
N MET A 457 1.70 10.55 9.55
CA MET A 457 2.49 10.27 8.36
C MET A 457 3.79 11.07 8.37
N PRO A 458 4.92 10.52 7.87
CA PRO A 458 6.12 11.30 7.66
C PRO A 458 5.85 12.45 6.67
N ASP A 459 6.62 13.53 6.79
CA ASP A 459 6.61 14.58 5.79
C ASP A 459 7.08 14.01 4.43
N PRO A 460 6.56 14.51 3.29
CA PRO A 460 6.90 14.03 1.96
C PRO A 460 8.38 14.13 1.63
#